data_30d4ee9ac8fa230806e52a0af6034d5f
#
_entry.id   30d4ee9ac8fa230806e52a0af6034d5f
#
_cell.length_a   1.000
_cell.length_b   1.000
_cell.length_c   1.000
_cell.angle_alpha   90.00
_cell.angle_beta   90.00
_cell.angle_gamma   90.00
#
_symmetry.space_group_name_H-M   'P 1'
#
loop_
_entity.id
_entity.type
_entity.pdbx_description
1 polymer ?
#
loop_
_entity_poly.entity_id
_entity_poly.type
_entity_poly.pdbx_seq_one_letter_code
_entity_poly.pdbx_strand_id
1 'polypeptide(L)'
;MKKFAFFIPVAIFALSMIIGNKFVASGSMSPITMILGMLAILVAVSVFRPKPKQTVKPAGDLEDEIRGDFAKDAFADDAQLNAKFQSALKDYSGNMPKAAYNKLLKLAPLCRNDQEKYAVAMAMAQVQMTNGKYLDAARQYTTALVLHPSSDIAMKQGGCYQRMGELDRARSSYTYALDLDEGNLEAHSAIATTYVADRMYEEALGVALKVLEKDENHASSLATTAICYGLMGDPIMSKHYADRAEDNGYSRKKITSTIDALKK
;
A
#
# COMPACT_ATOMS: atom_id res chain seq x y z
N MET A 1 4.75 -27.57 10.06
CA MET A 1 4.21 -27.80 8.71
C MET A 1 4.73 -26.83 7.61
N LYS A 2 5.50 -25.75 7.92
CA LYS A 2 6.02 -24.80 6.90
C LYS A 2 7.29 -25.25 6.16
N LYS A 3 8.00 -26.25 6.61
CA LYS A 3 9.21 -26.76 5.93
C LYS A 3 8.91 -27.69 4.76
N PHE A 4 7.73 -28.28 4.69
CA PHE A 4 7.34 -29.18 3.58
C PHE A 4 6.93 -28.44 2.30
N ALA A 5 6.41 -27.21 2.40
CA ALA A 5 5.97 -26.43 1.23
C ALA A 5 7.13 -25.99 0.31
N PHE A 6 8.36 -25.95 0.80
CA PHE A 6 9.53 -25.58 0.00
C PHE A 6 10.11 -26.77 -0.78
N PHE A 7 9.91 -28.00 -0.29
CA PHE A 7 10.44 -29.21 -0.93
C PHE A 7 9.62 -29.69 -2.13
N ILE A 8 8.34 -29.37 -2.17
CA ILE A 8 7.44 -29.83 -3.25
C ILE A 8 7.82 -29.23 -4.61
N PRO A 9 8.08 -27.92 -4.77
CA PRO A 9 8.51 -27.37 -6.06
C PRO A 9 9.89 -27.86 -6.51
N VAL A 10 10.82 -28.06 -5.58
CA VAL A 10 12.16 -28.59 -5.86
C VAL A 10 12.09 -30.07 -6.29
N ALA A 11 11.23 -30.87 -5.65
CA ALA A 11 11.01 -32.27 -6.01
C ALA A 11 10.33 -32.40 -7.39
N ILE A 12 9.35 -31.53 -7.70
CA ILE A 12 8.70 -31.51 -9.02
C ILE A 12 9.70 -31.07 -10.10
N PHE A 13 10.55 -30.08 -9.82
CA PHE A 13 11.61 -29.64 -10.74
C PHE A 13 12.66 -30.73 -10.99
N ALA A 14 13.11 -31.41 -9.92
CA ALA A 14 14.05 -32.53 -10.06
C ALA A 14 13.42 -33.72 -10.81
N LEU A 15 12.15 -34.02 -10.56
CA LEU A 15 11.43 -35.08 -11.28
C LEU A 15 11.21 -34.75 -12.75
N SER A 16 10.91 -33.49 -13.08
CA SER A 16 10.78 -33.03 -14.46
C SER A 16 12.11 -33.02 -15.22
N MET A 17 13.24 -32.73 -14.56
CA MET A 17 14.57 -32.88 -15.16
C MET A 17 14.96 -34.35 -15.42
N ILE A 18 14.63 -35.23 -14.46
CA ILE A 18 14.93 -36.67 -14.60
C ILE A 18 14.08 -37.28 -15.72
N ILE A 19 12.80 -36.92 -15.79
CA ILE A 19 11.88 -37.38 -16.85
C ILE A 19 12.30 -36.79 -18.20
N GLY A 20 12.60 -35.46 -18.24
CA GLY A 20 13.07 -34.78 -19.44
C GLY A 20 14.36 -35.37 -20.02
N ASN A 21 15.36 -35.68 -19.17
CA ASN A 21 16.62 -36.32 -19.60
C ASN A 21 16.42 -37.72 -20.14
N LYS A 22 15.53 -38.54 -19.55
CA LYS A 22 15.21 -39.86 -20.09
C LYS A 22 14.51 -39.80 -21.45
N PHE A 23 13.62 -38.84 -21.67
CA PHE A 23 12.90 -38.64 -22.93
C PHE A 23 13.79 -38.06 -24.04
N VAL A 24 14.71 -37.14 -23.71
CA VAL A 24 15.68 -36.56 -24.65
C VAL A 24 16.66 -37.68 -25.12
N ALA A 25 17.06 -38.55 -24.21
CA ALA A 25 17.94 -39.70 -24.56
C ALA A 25 17.25 -40.74 -25.46
N SER A 26 15.89 -40.80 -25.48
CA SER A 26 15.12 -41.73 -26.34
C SER A 26 14.73 -41.16 -27.71
N GLY A 27 15.07 -39.88 -28.00
CA GLY A 27 14.76 -39.20 -29.28
C GLY A 27 13.27 -38.98 -29.57
N SER A 28 12.38 -39.12 -28.59
CA SER A 28 10.92 -39.17 -28.77
C SER A 28 10.19 -37.82 -28.41
N MET A 29 10.92 -36.76 -28.07
CA MET A 29 10.30 -35.47 -27.76
C MET A 29 10.22 -34.53 -28.98
N SER A 30 8.99 -34.16 -29.36
CA SER A 30 8.81 -33.11 -30.36
C SER A 30 9.11 -31.72 -29.73
N PRO A 31 9.53 -30.72 -30.54
CA PRO A 31 9.74 -29.36 -30.07
C PRO A 31 8.51 -28.76 -29.35
N ILE A 32 7.33 -29.20 -29.71
CA ILE A 32 6.04 -28.75 -29.14
C ILE A 32 5.90 -29.20 -27.68
N THR A 33 6.31 -30.45 -27.36
CA THR A 33 6.25 -30.96 -25.98
C THR A 33 7.26 -30.27 -25.05
N MET A 34 8.42 -29.84 -25.57
CA MET A 34 9.38 -29.01 -24.83
C MET A 34 8.82 -27.63 -24.50
N ILE A 35 8.16 -26.97 -25.48
CA ILE A 35 7.56 -25.64 -25.31
C ILE A 35 6.41 -25.71 -24.30
N LEU A 36 5.55 -26.74 -24.36
CA LEU A 36 4.46 -26.95 -23.41
C LEU A 36 4.99 -27.20 -21.97
N GLY A 37 6.07 -27.96 -21.83
CA GLY A 37 6.73 -28.18 -20.55
C GLY A 37 7.32 -26.89 -19.96
N MET A 38 7.98 -26.04 -20.77
CA MET A 38 8.48 -24.73 -20.35
C MET A 38 7.35 -23.77 -19.96
N LEU A 39 6.25 -23.75 -20.72
CA LEU A 39 5.06 -22.94 -20.40
C LEU A 39 4.42 -23.38 -19.07
N ALA A 40 4.31 -24.69 -18.83
CA ALA A 40 3.79 -25.21 -17.57
C ALA A 40 4.68 -24.83 -16.36
N ILE A 41 6.01 -24.85 -16.54
CA ILE A 41 6.95 -24.40 -15.50
C ILE A 41 6.85 -22.91 -15.26
N LEU A 42 6.72 -22.08 -16.31
CA LEU A 42 6.53 -20.62 -16.19
C LEU A 42 5.21 -20.28 -15.47
N VAL A 43 4.14 -20.99 -15.77
CA VAL A 43 2.85 -20.83 -15.07
C VAL A 43 2.97 -21.27 -13.61
N ALA A 44 3.59 -22.40 -13.32
CA ALA A 44 3.82 -22.85 -11.95
C ALA A 44 4.66 -21.85 -11.14
N VAL A 45 5.74 -21.31 -11.71
CA VAL A 45 6.59 -20.29 -11.08
C VAL A 45 5.80 -18.98 -10.86
N SER A 46 4.90 -18.60 -11.75
CA SER A 46 4.08 -17.38 -11.59
C SER A 46 3.01 -17.55 -10.51
N VAL A 47 2.41 -18.73 -10.39
CA VAL A 47 1.41 -19.04 -9.36
C VAL A 47 2.03 -19.19 -7.97
N PHE A 48 3.27 -19.73 -7.90
CA PHE A 48 4.00 -19.94 -6.64
C PHE A 48 4.99 -18.82 -6.29
N ARG A 49 4.97 -17.70 -6.99
CA ARG A 49 5.78 -16.54 -6.56
C ARG A 49 5.36 -16.16 -5.14
N PRO A 50 6.27 -16.26 -4.14
CA PRO A 50 5.97 -15.74 -2.82
C PRO A 50 5.66 -14.25 -2.98
N LYS A 51 4.51 -13.80 -2.43
CA LYS A 51 4.23 -12.37 -2.37
C LYS A 51 5.46 -11.68 -1.76
N PRO A 52 5.92 -10.55 -2.34
CA PRO A 52 7.03 -9.83 -1.76
C PRO A 52 6.72 -9.59 -0.29
N LYS A 53 7.66 -9.95 0.60
CA LYS A 53 7.54 -9.65 2.03
C LYS A 53 7.43 -8.13 2.12
N GLN A 54 6.29 -7.63 2.57
CA GLN A 54 6.21 -6.23 2.98
C GLN A 54 7.24 -6.07 4.10
N THR A 55 8.21 -5.17 3.89
CA THR A 55 9.14 -4.77 4.93
C THR A 55 8.34 -4.00 5.97
N VAL A 56 8.06 -4.63 7.10
CA VAL A 56 7.42 -3.96 8.23
C VAL A 56 8.51 -3.19 8.97
N LYS A 57 8.23 -1.94 9.31
CA LYS A 57 9.16 -1.08 10.06
C LYS A 57 9.56 -1.71 11.41
N PRO A 58 10.76 -1.42 11.93
CA PRO A 58 11.14 -1.79 13.30
C PRO A 58 10.10 -1.33 14.33
N ALA A 59 9.98 -2.05 15.44
CA ALA A 59 8.92 -1.76 16.43
C ALA A 59 9.02 -0.36 17.02
N GLY A 60 10.22 0.19 17.20
CA GLY A 60 10.42 1.56 17.71
C GLY A 60 9.93 2.63 16.74
N ASP A 61 10.35 2.57 15.46
CA ASP A 61 9.91 3.52 14.43
C ASP A 61 8.39 3.47 14.22
N LEU A 62 7.81 2.27 14.38
CA LEU A 62 6.37 2.06 14.28
C LEU A 62 5.64 2.67 15.49
N GLU A 63 6.21 2.60 16.67
CA GLU A 63 5.63 3.18 17.87
C GLU A 63 5.54 4.70 17.77
N ASP A 64 6.60 5.36 17.34
CA ASP A 64 6.64 6.80 17.14
C ASP A 64 5.63 7.25 16.08
N GLU A 65 5.50 6.51 14.97
CA GLU A 65 4.50 6.79 13.93
C GLU A 65 3.06 6.61 14.44
N ILE A 66 2.82 5.61 15.30
CA ILE A 66 1.48 5.31 15.84
C ILE A 66 1.07 6.32 16.89
N ARG A 67 1.98 6.66 17.79
CA ARG A 67 1.68 7.56 18.92
C ARG A 67 1.66 9.01 18.49
N GLY A 68 2.58 9.42 17.60
CA GLY A 68 2.81 10.82 17.31
C GLY A 68 2.98 11.64 18.59
N ASP A 69 2.90 12.95 18.50
CA ASP A 69 3.02 13.83 19.65
C ASP A 69 1.83 13.70 20.63
N PHE A 70 0.63 13.44 20.09
CA PHE A 70 -0.59 13.37 20.91
C PHE A 70 -0.59 12.22 21.93
N ALA A 71 -0.10 11.05 21.52
CA ALA A 71 -0.14 9.85 22.36
C ALA A 71 1.25 9.39 22.82
N LYS A 72 2.24 10.31 22.79
CA LYS A 72 3.62 10.02 23.17
C LYS A 72 3.72 9.40 24.56
N ASP A 73 2.97 9.93 25.51
CA ASP A 73 2.93 9.47 26.90
C ASP A 73 1.77 8.50 27.17
N ALA A 74 1.09 8.00 26.13
CA ALA A 74 0.09 6.97 26.30
C ALA A 74 0.69 5.76 27.04
N PHE A 75 0.00 5.29 28.06
CA PHE A 75 0.44 4.19 28.94
C PHE A 75 1.61 4.51 29.89
N ALA A 76 2.06 5.77 30.03
CA ALA A 76 3.16 6.12 30.94
C ALA A 76 2.84 5.73 32.40
N ASP A 77 1.59 5.87 32.81
CA ASP A 77 1.12 5.58 34.17
C ASP A 77 0.70 4.11 34.36
N ASP A 78 0.72 3.27 33.32
CA ASP A 78 0.31 1.86 33.40
C ASP A 78 1.32 0.94 32.69
N ALA A 79 2.31 0.50 33.43
CA ALA A 79 3.37 -0.38 32.92
C ALA A 79 2.81 -1.72 32.35
N GLN A 80 1.67 -2.23 32.87
CA GLN A 80 1.07 -3.46 32.38
C GLN A 80 0.37 -3.25 31.03
N LEU A 81 -0.36 -2.14 30.86
CA LEU A 81 -0.97 -1.80 29.57
C LEU A 81 0.12 -1.51 28.54
N ASN A 82 1.17 -0.76 28.93
CA ASN A 82 2.31 -0.50 28.06
C ASN A 82 2.97 -1.81 27.59
N ALA A 83 3.24 -2.75 28.50
CA ALA A 83 3.83 -4.04 28.13
C ALA A 83 2.95 -4.84 27.15
N LYS A 84 1.61 -4.79 27.31
CA LYS A 84 0.67 -5.43 26.37
C LYS A 84 0.71 -4.75 25.00
N PHE A 85 0.73 -3.41 24.96
CA PHE A 85 0.83 -2.62 23.74
C PHE A 85 2.13 -2.93 22.98
N GLN A 86 3.27 -2.86 23.68
CA GLN A 86 4.59 -3.21 23.12
C GLN A 86 4.63 -4.65 22.59
N SER A 87 4.03 -5.60 23.32
CA SER A 87 3.93 -6.99 22.88
C SER A 87 3.13 -7.12 21.57
N ALA A 88 2.11 -6.29 21.35
CA ALA A 88 1.36 -6.27 20.09
C ALA A 88 2.19 -5.67 18.96
N LEU A 89 2.90 -4.56 19.19
CA LEU A 89 3.79 -3.94 18.19
C LEU A 89 4.93 -4.89 17.80
N LYS A 90 5.51 -5.61 18.76
CA LYS A 90 6.53 -6.63 18.50
C LYS A 90 6.02 -7.76 17.61
N ASP A 91 4.78 -8.24 17.81
CA ASP A 91 4.18 -9.23 16.93
C ASP A 91 3.97 -8.66 15.52
N TYR A 92 3.58 -7.40 15.42
CA TYR A 92 3.39 -6.74 14.13
C TYR A 92 4.70 -6.59 13.37
N SER A 93 5.75 -6.05 14.00
CA SER A 93 7.09 -5.95 13.41
C SER A 93 7.71 -7.33 13.09
N GLY A 94 7.36 -8.36 13.86
CA GLY A 94 7.68 -9.76 13.61
C GLY A 94 6.89 -10.41 12.46
N ASN A 95 6.13 -9.62 11.68
CA ASN A 95 5.27 -10.09 10.58
C ASN A 95 4.18 -11.08 11.02
N MET A 96 3.61 -10.86 12.20
CA MET A 96 2.51 -11.63 12.78
C MET A 96 1.26 -10.75 12.96
N PRO A 97 0.69 -10.13 11.89
CA PRO A 97 -0.35 -9.12 12.03
C PRO A 97 -1.65 -9.65 12.67
N LYS A 98 -1.98 -10.92 12.51
CA LYS A 98 -3.15 -11.53 13.17
C LYS A 98 -2.96 -11.61 14.68
N ALA A 99 -1.77 -11.98 15.15
CA ALA A 99 -1.45 -12.04 16.58
C ALA A 99 -1.46 -10.63 17.19
N ALA A 100 -0.83 -9.67 16.51
CA ALA A 100 -0.83 -8.26 16.90
C ALA A 100 -2.26 -7.72 17.04
N TYR A 101 -3.11 -7.92 16.04
CA TYR A 101 -4.51 -7.47 16.08
C TYR A 101 -5.29 -8.06 17.25
N ASN A 102 -5.14 -9.38 17.49
CA ASN A 102 -5.82 -10.04 18.61
C ASN A 102 -5.38 -9.50 19.98
N LYS A 103 -4.11 -9.11 20.12
CA LYS A 103 -3.62 -8.47 21.35
C LYS A 103 -4.19 -7.06 21.50
N LEU A 104 -4.21 -6.26 20.43
CA LEU A 104 -4.80 -4.92 20.42
C LEU A 104 -6.31 -4.95 20.71
N LEU A 105 -7.03 -5.91 20.13
CA LEU A 105 -8.46 -6.09 20.40
C LEU A 105 -8.77 -6.37 21.88
N LYS A 106 -7.89 -7.13 22.56
CA LYS A 106 -8.01 -7.38 24.01
C LYS A 106 -7.58 -6.18 24.85
N LEU A 107 -6.70 -5.33 24.31
CA LEU A 107 -6.21 -4.14 24.98
C LEU A 107 -7.22 -2.98 24.90
N ALA A 108 -7.90 -2.81 23.77
CA ALA A 108 -8.82 -1.69 23.51
C ALA A 108 -9.84 -1.42 24.62
N PRO A 109 -10.54 -2.42 25.18
CA PRO A 109 -11.50 -2.17 26.26
C PRO A 109 -10.86 -1.80 27.62
N LEU A 110 -9.54 -1.92 27.75
CA LEU A 110 -8.80 -1.58 28.96
C LEU A 110 -8.29 -0.14 28.96
N CYS A 111 -8.34 0.53 27.81
CA CYS A 111 -7.90 1.91 27.65
C CYS A 111 -8.83 2.86 28.40
N ARG A 112 -8.24 3.77 29.20
CA ARG A 112 -8.96 4.67 30.13
C ARG A 112 -9.08 6.09 29.59
N ASN A 113 -8.03 6.58 28.95
CA ASN A 113 -7.94 7.93 28.41
C ASN A 113 -7.90 7.95 26.88
N ASP A 114 -8.02 9.13 26.31
CA ASP A 114 -8.11 9.31 24.86
C ASP A 114 -6.77 9.04 24.16
N GLN A 115 -5.64 9.28 24.82
CA GLN A 115 -4.31 8.99 24.26
C GLN A 115 -4.10 7.47 24.10
N GLU A 116 -4.50 6.67 25.12
CA GLU A 116 -4.43 5.22 25.05
C GLU A 116 -5.34 4.65 23.96
N LYS A 117 -6.60 5.16 23.90
CA LYS A 117 -7.57 4.76 22.85
C LYS A 117 -7.06 5.10 21.46
N TYR A 118 -6.50 6.29 21.29
CA TYR A 118 -5.91 6.75 20.04
C TYR A 118 -4.75 5.84 19.61
N ALA A 119 -3.77 5.59 20.49
CA ALA A 119 -2.63 4.74 20.18
C ALA A 119 -3.06 3.32 19.73
N VAL A 120 -4.04 2.75 20.43
CA VAL A 120 -4.59 1.43 20.08
C VAL A 120 -5.34 1.47 18.75
N ALA A 121 -6.16 2.50 18.49
CA ALA A 121 -6.87 2.65 17.22
C ALA A 121 -5.90 2.80 16.04
N MET A 122 -4.87 3.62 16.18
CA MET A 122 -3.83 3.79 15.16
C MET A 122 -3.08 2.47 14.91
N ALA A 123 -2.69 1.74 15.94
CA ALA A 123 -2.05 0.44 15.81
C ALA A 123 -2.96 -0.59 15.11
N MET A 124 -4.24 -0.63 15.48
CA MET A 124 -5.23 -1.50 14.85
C MET A 124 -5.42 -1.15 13.37
N ALA A 125 -5.51 0.14 13.03
CA ALA A 125 -5.61 0.60 11.65
C ALA A 125 -4.41 0.13 10.81
N GLN A 126 -3.21 0.33 11.31
CA GLN A 126 -1.97 -0.06 10.61
C GLN A 126 -1.89 -1.58 10.38
N VAL A 127 -2.26 -2.38 11.39
CA VAL A 127 -2.33 -3.84 11.25
C VAL A 127 -3.37 -4.26 10.22
N GLN A 128 -4.55 -3.62 10.19
CA GLN A 128 -5.60 -3.94 9.23
C GLN A 128 -5.23 -3.51 7.80
N MET A 129 -4.53 -2.39 7.63
CA MET A 129 -3.94 -1.98 6.36
C MET A 129 -3.02 -3.07 5.79
N THR A 130 -2.11 -3.60 6.61
CA THR A 130 -1.19 -4.67 6.21
C THR A 130 -1.92 -5.97 5.87
N ASN A 131 -3.04 -6.24 6.52
CA ASN A 131 -3.91 -7.39 6.23
C ASN A 131 -4.80 -7.20 5.00
N GLY A 132 -4.79 -6.01 4.35
CA GLY A 132 -5.67 -5.66 3.23
C GLY A 132 -7.13 -5.44 3.64
N LYS A 133 -7.41 -5.29 4.95
CA LYS A 133 -8.74 -5.04 5.49
C LYS A 133 -9.01 -3.54 5.57
N TYR A 134 -9.09 -2.90 4.40
CA TYR A 134 -9.12 -1.44 4.29
C TYR A 134 -10.33 -0.79 4.95
N LEU A 135 -11.52 -1.44 4.92
CA LEU A 135 -12.71 -0.92 5.59
C LEU A 135 -12.53 -0.89 7.12
N ASP A 136 -11.97 -1.96 7.69
CA ASP A 136 -11.71 -2.03 9.13
C ASP A 136 -10.64 -1.02 9.53
N ALA A 137 -9.60 -0.83 8.69
CA ALA A 137 -8.59 0.21 8.90
C ALA A 137 -9.22 1.62 8.87
N ALA A 138 -10.06 1.92 7.88
CA ALA A 138 -10.74 3.21 7.78
C ALA A 138 -11.61 3.52 9.01
N ARG A 139 -12.30 2.51 9.57
CA ARG A 139 -13.06 2.65 10.82
C ARG A 139 -12.17 3.00 12.01
N GLN A 140 -11.00 2.37 12.12
CA GLN A 140 -10.04 2.69 13.18
C GLN A 140 -9.47 4.10 13.02
N TYR A 141 -9.18 4.53 11.78
CA TYR A 141 -8.79 5.92 11.52
C TYR A 141 -9.92 6.91 11.86
N THR A 142 -11.20 6.57 11.62
CA THR A 142 -12.32 7.40 12.11
C THR A 142 -12.27 7.55 13.63
N THR A 143 -12.03 6.46 14.36
CA THR A 143 -11.89 6.53 15.83
C THR A 143 -10.73 7.44 16.24
N ALA A 144 -9.59 7.32 15.58
CA ALA A 144 -8.43 8.17 15.85
C ALA A 144 -8.71 9.64 15.55
N LEU A 145 -9.40 9.96 14.43
CA LEU A 145 -9.79 11.33 14.04
C LEU A 145 -10.76 11.98 15.02
N VAL A 146 -11.68 11.20 15.60
CA VAL A 146 -12.59 11.70 16.64
C VAL A 146 -11.83 12.08 17.92
N LEU A 147 -10.81 11.31 18.27
CA LEU A 147 -9.99 11.54 19.46
C LEU A 147 -8.95 12.67 19.26
N HIS A 148 -8.36 12.72 18.08
CA HIS A 148 -7.37 13.71 17.71
C HIS A 148 -7.40 13.97 16.18
N PRO A 149 -8.09 15.03 15.72
CA PRO A 149 -8.11 15.41 14.32
C PRO A 149 -6.71 15.72 13.78
N SER A 150 -6.33 15.09 12.68
CA SER A 150 -5.03 15.27 12.03
C SER A 150 -5.15 15.06 10.53
N SER A 151 -4.53 15.96 9.76
CA SER A 151 -4.45 15.86 8.30
C SER A 151 -3.86 14.52 7.85
N ASP A 152 -2.78 14.06 8.50
CA ASP A 152 -2.14 12.77 8.20
C ASP A 152 -3.07 11.57 8.39
N ILE A 153 -3.90 11.58 9.43
CA ILE A 153 -4.84 10.49 9.69
C ILE A 153 -5.95 10.50 8.66
N ALA A 154 -6.46 11.68 8.29
CA ALA A 154 -7.45 11.84 7.24
C ALA A 154 -6.91 11.36 5.89
N MET A 155 -5.64 11.65 5.57
CA MET A 155 -4.92 11.11 4.42
C MET A 155 -4.85 9.57 4.43
N LYS A 156 -4.49 8.97 5.56
CA LYS A 156 -4.44 7.51 5.73
C LYS A 156 -5.83 6.89 5.55
N GLN A 157 -6.88 7.53 6.07
CA GLN A 157 -8.25 7.10 5.88
C GLN A 157 -8.67 7.16 4.40
N GLY A 158 -8.39 8.27 3.71
CA GLY A 158 -8.64 8.44 2.29
C GLY A 158 -7.93 7.36 1.45
N GLY A 159 -6.69 7.05 1.79
CA GLY A 159 -5.92 5.96 1.17
C GLY A 159 -6.58 4.57 1.36
N CYS A 160 -7.28 4.33 2.47
CA CYS A 160 -8.06 3.11 2.64
C CYS A 160 -9.22 3.05 1.65
N TYR A 161 -10.01 4.11 1.53
CA TYR A 161 -11.15 4.19 0.61
C TYR A 161 -10.71 4.11 -0.85
N GLN A 162 -9.60 4.77 -1.20
CA GLN A 162 -9.03 4.69 -2.55
C GLN A 162 -8.62 3.25 -2.92
N ARG A 163 -8.03 2.49 -2.00
CA ARG A 163 -7.70 1.07 -2.21
C ARG A 163 -8.91 0.16 -2.35
N MET A 164 -10.07 0.59 -1.86
CA MET A 164 -11.36 -0.08 -2.02
C MET A 164 -12.08 0.31 -3.32
N GLY A 165 -11.60 1.33 -4.02
CA GLY A 165 -12.27 1.93 -5.17
C GLY A 165 -13.44 2.85 -4.80
N GLU A 166 -13.61 3.18 -3.51
CA GLU A 166 -14.63 4.11 -3.01
C GLU A 166 -14.14 5.56 -3.17
N LEU A 167 -14.03 6.03 -4.41
CA LEU A 167 -13.33 7.26 -4.75
C LEU A 167 -13.97 8.51 -4.17
N ASP A 168 -15.31 8.58 -4.06
CA ASP A 168 -16.00 9.70 -3.42
C ASP A 168 -15.67 9.82 -1.93
N ARG A 169 -15.63 8.68 -1.22
CA ARG A 169 -15.23 8.66 0.19
C ARG A 169 -13.75 8.99 0.38
N ALA A 170 -12.91 8.57 -0.56
CA ALA A 170 -11.50 8.94 -0.56
C ALA A 170 -11.35 10.46 -0.71
N ARG A 171 -12.02 11.07 -1.71
CA ARG A 171 -12.03 12.54 -1.90
C ARG A 171 -12.53 13.27 -0.65
N SER A 172 -13.62 12.81 -0.05
CA SER A 172 -14.14 13.40 1.19
C SER A 172 -13.12 13.38 2.32
N SER A 173 -12.39 12.27 2.49
CA SER A 173 -11.34 12.16 3.51
C SER A 173 -10.14 13.07 3.19
N TYR A 174 -9.74 13.19 1.93
CA TYR A 174 -8.66 14.09 1.51
C TYR A 174 -9.06 15.57 1.61
N THR A 175 -10.32 15.91 1.32
CA THR A 175 -10.83 17.26 1.56
C THR A 175 -10.81 17.58 3.05
N TYR A 176 -11.22 16.65 3.91
CA TYR A 176 -11.11 16.84 5.35
C TYR A 176 -9.65 17.00 5.81
N ALA A 177 -8.70 16.33 5.15
CA ALA A 177 -7.28 16.57 5.41
C ALA A 177 -6.86 18.01 5.07
N LEU A 178 -7.43 18.60 3.99
CA LEU A 178 -7.20 20.00 3.62
C LEU A 178 -7.90 20.99 4.57
N ASP A 179 -9.07 20.64 5.11
CA ASP A 179 -9.74 21.44 6.13
C ASP A 179 -8.88 21.56 7.41
N LEU A 180 -8.08 20.52 7.71
CA LEU A 180 -7.16 20.48 8.84
C LEU A 180 -5.79 21.10 8.53
N ASP A 181 -5.35 21.04 7.29
CA ASP A 181 -4.09 21.61 6.78
C ASP A 181 -4.26 21.99 5.31
N GLU A 182 -4.63 23.24 5.04
CA GLU A 182 -4.84 23.76 3.68
C GLU A 182 -3.56 23.70 2.82
N GLY A 183 -2.39 23.71 3.46
CA GLY A 183 -1.08 23.63 2.81
C GLY A 183 -0.69 22.22 2.36
N ASN A 184 -1.44 21.18 2.68
CA ASN A 184 -1.09 19.80 2.40
C ASN A 184 -1.14 19.48 0.89
N LEU A 185 0.02 19.59 0.22
CA LEU A 185 0.13 19.33 -1.22
C LEU A 185 -0.12 17.86 -1.58
N GLU A 186 0.21 16.93 -0.66
CA GLU A 186 -0.08 15.52 -0.86
C GLU A 186 -1.59 15.23 -0.87
N ALA A 187 -2.39 15.96 -0.09
CA ALA A 187 -3.84 15.82 -0.11
C ALA A 187 -4.42 16.31 -1.44
N HIS A 188 -3.97 17.44 -1.95
CA HIS A 188 -4.35 17.91 -3.30
C HIS A 188 -3.95 16.89 -4.38
N SER A 189 -2.73 16.38 -4.32
CA SER A 189 -2.24 15.36 -5.26
C SER A 189 -3.04 14.05 -5.17
N ALA A 190 -3.42 13.62 -3.96
CA ALA A 190 -4.25 12.44 -3.75
C ALA A 190 -5.65 12.64 -4.36
N ILE A 191 -6.27 13.81 -4.21
CA ILE A 191 -7.54 14.15 -4.88
C ILE A 191 -7.39 14.04 -6.41
N ALA A 192 -6.31 14.62 -6.98
CA ALA A 192 -6.06 14.53 -8.41
C ALA A 192 -5.95 13.05 -8.88
N THR A 193 -5.29 12.18 -8.11
CA THR A 193 -5.21 10.75 -8.46
C THR A 193 -6.56 10.03 -8.41
N THR A 194 -7.49 10.46 -7.54
CA THR A 194 -8.86 9.92 -7.54
C THR A 194 -9.64 10.35 -8.77
N TYR A 195 -9.46 11.57 -9.25
CA TYR A 195 -10.06 12.03 -10.51
C TYR A 195 -9.51 11.25 -11.71
N VAL A 196 -8.22 10.93 -11.75
CA VAL A 196 -7.65 10.04 -12.78
C VAL A 196 -8.34 8.67 -12.76
N ALA A 197 -8.56 8.10 -11.58
CA ALA A 197 -9.22 6.80 -11.43
C ALA A 197 -10.69 6.85 -11.87
N ASP A 198 -11.37 7.98 -11.72
CA ASP A 198 -12.73 8.24 -12.19
C ASP A 198 -12.80 8.64 -13.69
N ARG A 199 -11.64 8.68 -14.37
CA ARG A 199 -11.50 9.13 -15.77
C ARG A 199 -11.87 10.61 -16.01
N MET A 200 -11.86 11.43 -14.96
CA MET A 200 -12.06 12.88 -14.99
C MET A 200 -10.69 13.55 -15.17
N TYR A 201 -10.14 13.44 -16.39
CA TYR A 201 -8.73 13.79 -16.64
C TYR A 201 -8.46 15.29 -16.62
N GLU A 202 -9.42 16.09 -17.05
CA GLU A 202 -9.35 17.55 -17.06
C GLU A 202 -9.33 18.10 -15.62
N GLU A 203 -10.21 17.58 -14.75
CA GLU A 203 -10.24 17.94 -13.32
C GLU A 203 -8.97 17.50 -12.61
N ALA A 204 -8.50 16.28 -12.88
CA ALA A 204 -7.26 15.77 -12.34
C ALA A 204 -6.06 16.66 -12.73
N LEU A 205 -6.00 17.06 -14.01
CA LEU A 205 -4.96 17.94 -14.54
C LEU A 205 -5.02 19.30 -13.87
N GLY A 206 -6.23 19.89 -13.75
CA GLY A 206 -6.41 21.19 -13.11
C GLY A 206 -5.93 21.21 -11.65
N VAL A 207 -6.21 20.16 -10.89
CA VAL A 207 -5.74 20.04 -9.49
C VAL A 207 -4.21 19.81 -9.45
N ALA A 208 -3.68 18.92 -10.29
CA ALA A 208 -2.25 18.64 -10.31
C ALA A 208 -1.40 19.85 -10.69
N LEU A 209 -1.85 20.65 -11.67
CA LEU A 209 -1.16 21.88 -12.07
C LEU A 209 -1.14 22.93 -10.96
N LYS A 210 -2.23 23.09 -10.19
CA LYS A 210 -2.24 23.98 -9.01
C LYS A 210 -1.23 23.57 -7.94
N VAL A 211 -0.99 22.27 -7.77
CA VAL A 211 0.08 21.81 -6.87
C VAL A 211 1.45 22.20 -7.45
N LEU A 212 1.64 22.03 -8.76
CA LEU A 212 2.90 22.37 -9.42
C LEU A 212 3.19 23.88 -9.46
N GLU A 213 2.18 24.73 -9.34
CA GLU A 213 2.36 26.19 -9.13
C GLU A 213 2.98 26.50 -7.76
N LYS A 214 2.72 25.66 -6.74
CA LYS A 214 3.27 25.81 -5.38
C LYS A 214 4.61 25.09 -5.21
N ASP A 215 4.72 23.90 -5.77
CA ASP A 215 5.93 23.05 -5.79
C ASP A 215 6.10 22.44 -7.18
N GLU A 216 6.92 23.07 -8.02
CA GLU A 216 7.17 22.65 -9.40
C GLU A 216 7.81 21.26 -9.51
N ASN A 217 8.41 20.75 -8.44
CA ASN A 217 9.08 19.47 -8.37
C ASN A 217 8.29 18.39 -7.63
N HIS A 218 7.02 18.65 -7.31
CA HIS A 218 6.16 17.68 -6.63
C HIS A 218 5.95 16.41 -7.47
N ALA A 219 6.67 15.36 -7.13
CA ALA A 219 6.81 14.14 -7.95
C ALA A 219 5.47 13.48 -8.31
N SER A 220 4.55 13.38 -7.35
CA SER A 220 3.22 12.78 -7.55
C SER A 220 2.37 13.60 -8.52
N SER A 221 2.41 14.93 -8.42
CA SER A 221 1.64 15.82 -9.32
C SER A 221 2.23 15.85 -10.72
N LEU A 222 3.56 15.84 -10.87
CA LEU A 222 4.22 15.65 -12.17
C LEU A 222 3.78 14.35 -12.84
N ALA A 223 3.75 13.25 -12.07
CA ALA A 223 3.30 11.95 -12.58
C ALA A 223 1.82 11.96 -12.99
N THR A 224 0.95 12.57 -12.17
CA THR A 224 -0.48 12.71 -12.48
C THR A 224 -0.68 13.54 -13.74
N THR A 225 0.03 14.66 -13.89
CA THR A 225 0.01 15.52 -15.09
C THR A 225 0.44 14.72 -16.33
N ALA A 226 1.52 13.94 -16.23
CA ALA A 226 1.98 13.07 -17.32
C ALA A 226 0.92 12.03 -17.73
N ILE A 227 0.25 11.42 -16.74
CA ILE A 227 -0.82 10.44 -16.98
C ILE A 227 -2.00 11.11 -17.68
N CYS A 228 -2.47 12.26 -17.21
CA CYS A 228 -3.58 12.99 -17.81
C CYS A 228 -3.29 13.33 -19.28
N TYR A 229 -2.17 13.96 -19.58
CA TYR A 229 -1.79 14.25 -20.98
C TYR A 229 -1.71 12.98 -21.85
N GLY A 230 -1.15 11.89 -21.31
CA GLY A 230 -1.07 10.61 -22.03
C GLY A 230 -2.43 9.99 -22.33
N LEU A 231 -3.41 10.16 -21.45
CA LEU A 231 -4.79 9.67 -21.62
C LEU A 231 -5.63 10.60 -22.52
N MET A 232 -5.35 11.91 -22.51
CA MET A 232 -5.97 12.92 -23.36
C MET A 232 -5.37 12.95 -24.78
N GLY A 233 -4.33 12.14 -25.06
CA GLY A 233 -3.78 12.01 -26.42
C GLY A 233 -2.67 13.00 -26.74
N ASP A 234 -2.04 13.62 -25.74
CA ASP A 234 -0.84 14.45 -25.93
C ASP A 234 0.43 13.71 -25.44
N PRO A 235 1.10 12.94 -26.32
CA PRO A 235 2.28 12.18 -25.95
C PRO A 235 3.51 13.07 -25.71
N ILE A 236 3.54 14.29 -26.25
CA ILE A 236 4.67 15.21 -26.09
C ILE A 236 4.68 15.74 -24.67
N MET A 237 3.56 16.30 -24.21
CA MET A 237 3.43 16.81 -22.86
C MET A 237 3.50 15.66 -21.83
N SER A 238 2.90 14.51 -22.12
CA SER A 238 2.99 13.32 -21.27
C SER A 238 4.45 12.92 -21.05
N LYS A 239 5.26 12.89 -22.10
CA LYS A 239 6.69 12.56 -22.00
C LYS A 239 7.44 13.62 -21.18
N HIS A 240 7.21 14.90 -21.46
CA HIS A 240 7.87 16.01 -20.77
C HIS A 240 7.65 15.93 -19.23
N TYR A 241 6.41 15.76 -18.79
CA TYR A 241 6.10 15.65 -17.36
C TYR A 241 6.56 14.32 -16.77
N ALA A 242 6.57 13.23 -17.54
CA ALA A 242 7.09 11.96 -17.10
C ALA A 242 8.61 11.98 -16.87
N ASP A 243 9.37 12.68 -17.72
CA ASP A 243 10.80 12.89 -17.54
C ASP A 243 11.06 13.66 -16.23
N ARG A 244 10.35 14.77 -16.01
CA ARG A 244 10.45 15.55 -14.77
C ARG A 244 10.03 14.73 -13.52
N ALA A 245 8.98 13.93 -13.62
CA ALA A 245 8.56 13.07 -12.52
C ALA A 245 9.64 12.04 -12.14
N GLU A 246 10.31 11.46 -13.14
CA GLU A 246 11.40 10.50 -12.94
C GLU A 246 12.62 11.16 -12.31
N ASP A 247 12.99 12.36 -12.73
CA ASP A 247 14.07 13.16 -12.15
C ASP A 247 13.81 13.48 -10.67
N ASN A 248 12.53 13.57 -10.28
CA ASN A 248 12.07 13.78 -8.89
C ASN A 248 11.71 12.46 -8.16
N GLY A 249 12.19 11.32 -8.66
CA GLY A 249 12.09 10.02 -7.97
C GLY A 249 10.80 9.23 -8.21
N TYR A 250 9.90 9.68 -9.09
CA TYR A 250 8.71 8.91 -9.43
C TYR A 250 9.00 7.89 -10.54
N SER A 251 8.48 6.69 -10.39
CA SER A 251 8.76 5.60 -11.35
C SER A 251 8.05 5.81 -12.69
N ARG A 252 8.80 6.03 -13.78
CA ARG A 252 8.28 6.07 -15.16
C ARG A 252 7.44 4.83 -15.51
N LYS A 253 7.88 3.65 -15.05
CA LYS A 253 7.14 2.41 -15.27
C LYS A 253 5.73 2.46 -14.66
N LYS A 254 5.55 3.12 -13.52
CA LYS A 254 4.21 3.32 -12.94
C LYS A 254 3.35 4.22 -13.82
N ILE A 255 3.91 5.31 -14.34
CA ILE A 255 3.19 6.23 -15.25
C ILE A 255 2.69 5.47 -16.47
N THR A 256 3.60 4.80 -17.21
CA THR A 256 3.24 4.07 -18.43
C THR A 256 2.24 2.95 -18.17
N SER A 257 2.44 2.16 -17.10
CA SER A 257 1.51 1.09 -16.75
C SER A 257 0.11 1.60 -16.39
N THR A 258 0.00 2.79 -15.78
CA THR A 258 -1.29 3.42 -15.46
C THR A 258 -1.99 3.89 -16.73
N ILE A 259 -1.26 4.55 -17.65
CA ILE A 259 -1.81 4.96 -18.94
C ILE A 259 -2.32 3.76 -19.72
N ASP A 260 -1.53 2.68 -19.80
CA ASP A 260 -1.90 1.45 -20.53
C ASP A 260 -3.11 0.74 -19.92
N ALA A 261 -3.23 0.77 -18.57
CA ALA A 261 -4.36 0.18 -17.87
C ALA A 261 -5.68 0.95 -18.09
N LEU A 262 -5.61 2.29 -18.17
CA LEU A 262 -6.79 3.15 -18.31
C LEU A 262 -7.21 3.38 -19.79
N LYS A 263 -6.35 3.10 -20.75
CA LYS A 263 -6.69 3.11 -22.20
C LYS A 263 -7.52 1.90 -22.66
N LYS A 264 -7.56 0.86 -21.85
CA LYS A 264 -8.39 -0.35 -22.09
C LYS A 264 -9.83 -0.15 -21.64
#